data_73dc6e21a7a721515b55c6660e10a294
#
_entry.id   73dc6e21a7a721515b55c6660e10a294
#
_cell.length_a   1.000
_cell.length_b   1.000
_cell.length_c   1.000
_cell.angle_alpha   90.00
_cell.angle_beta   90.00
_cell.angle_gamma   90.00
#
_symmetry.space_group_name_H-M   'P 1'
#
loop_
_entity.id
_entity.type
_entity.pdbx_description
1 polymer ?
#
loop_
_entity_poly.entity_id
_entity_poly.type
_entity_poly.pdbx_seq_one_letter_code
_entity_poly.pdbx_strand_id
1 'polypeptide(L)'
;IKLVYHVFDLLNEGGVDLRSLPLAERKARLSRLIGAGSEFIRYSDHIIGDGDQVSASACSLKLEGVISKRADSKYMSGRSAMWIKSKCISEDEFVIGGYRLSDKKGRAFRSLLVGEFNKGRLIYRGRVGTGFNDETFRTLLPRLENIRRKASAFATVPAEAKRNVVWVEPKIVAQVAYLEATPHGHWRHPSYLGLREDKQAKDVAVGSSSVSAASGSMGKTTVRKSRTKRFPK
;
A
#
# COMPACT_ATOMS: atom_id res chain seq x y z
N ILE A 1 9.80 -12.33 -22.56
CA ILE A 1 10.04 -11.36 -21.46
C ILE A 1 11.53 -11.07 -21.46
N LYS A 2 11.94 -9.81 -21.69
CA LYS A 2 13.34 -9.39 -21.57
C LYS A 2 13.60 -9.06 -20.10
N LEU A 3 14.61 -9.67 -19.49
CA LEU A 3 15.05 -9.38 -18.13
C LEU A 3 16.17 -8.34 -18.18
N VAL A 4 16.08 -7.30 -17.36
CA VAL A 4 17.08 -6.26 -17.22
C VAL A 4 17.51 -6.16 -15.75
N TYR A 5 18.82 -6.21 -15.51
CA TYR A 5 19.43 -5.99 -14.21
C TYR A 5 19.62 -4.49 -13.96
N HIS A 6 18.96 -3.95 -12.97
CA HIS A 6 19.20 -2.60 -12.46
C HIS A 6 20.17 -2.65 -11.29
N VAL A 7 21.42 -2.25 -11.52
CA VAL A 7 22.47 -2.28 -10.49
C VAL A 7 22.55 -0.93 -9.78
N PHE A 8 22.47 -0.94 -8.48
CA PHE A 8 22.29 0.27 -7.66
C PHE A 8 23.37 0.49 -6.57
N ASP A 9 24.27 -0.46 -6.36
CA ASP A 9 25.41 -0.35 -5.42
C ASP A 9 26.57 -1.24 -5.87
N LEU A 10 27.80 -0.93 -5.45
CA LEU A 10 29.01 -1.69 -5.75
C LEU A 10 29.73 -2.01 -4.44
N LEU A 11 29.84 -3.30 -4.10
CA LEU A 11 30.38 -3.76 -2.84
C LEU A 11 31.82 -4.28 -2.93
N ASN A 12 32.22 -4.68 -4.15
CA ASN A 12 33.58 -5.13 -4.45
C ASN A 12 33.95 -4.73 -5.88
N GLU A 13 35.19 -4.31 -6.10
CA GLU A 13 35.74 -3.97 -7.40
C GLU A 13 37.16 -4.53 -7.51
N GLY A 14 37.39 -5.45 -8.44
CA GLY A 14 38.70 -6.04 -8.65
C GLY A 14 39.32 -6.73 -7.42
N GLY A 15 38.48 -7.32 -6.55
CA GLY A 15 38.93 -7.95 -5.30
C GLY A 15 38.98 -6.99 -4.09
N VAL A 16 38.80 -5.69 -4.29
CA VAL A 16 38.81 -4.68 -3.23
C VAL A 16 37.42 -4.54 -2.63
N ASP A 17 37.30 -4.68 -1.31
CA ASP A 17 36.06 -4.47 -0.57
C ASP A 17 35.75 -2.97 -0.42
N LEU A 18 34.61 -2.54 -1.00
CA LEU A 18 34.17 -1.14 -1.00
C LEU A 18 33.13 -0.82 0.09
N ARG A 19 32.71 -1.78 0.89
CA ARG A 19 31.64 -1.59 1.88
C ARG A 19 31.93 -0.51 2.92
N SER A 20 33.20 -0.24 3.18
CA SER A 20 33.66 0.83 4.09
C SER A 20 33.55 2.23 3.51
N LEU A 21 33.37 2.37 2.20
CA LEU A 21 33.27 3.66 1.52
C LEU A 21 31.85 4.24 1.64
N PRO A 22 31.71 5.57 1.55
CA PRO A 22 30.43 6.23 1.41
C PRO A 22 29.62 5.72 0.20
N LEU A 23 28.31 5.66 0.30
CA LEU A 23 27.43 5.23 -0.78
C LEU A 23 27.66 6.05 -2.08
N ALA A 24 27.82 7.36 -1.93
CA ALA A 24 28.06 8.24 -3.10
C ALA A 24 29.31 7.82 -3.88
N GLU A 25 30.40 7.45 -3.20
CA GLU A 25 31.63 6.98 -3.82
C GLU A 25 31.45 5.62 -4.48
N ARG A 26 30.80 4.68 -3.82
CA ARG A 26 30.49 3.37 -4.40
C ARG A 26 29.65 3.50 -5.66
N LYS A 27 28.65 4.39 -5.64
CA LYS A 27 27.79 4.67 -6.80
C LYS A 27 28.57 5.34 -7.96
N ALA A 28 29.47 6.26 -7.66
CA ALA A 28 30.31 6.88 -8.68
C ALA A 28 31.23 5.86 -9.38
N ARG A 29 31.80 4.91 -8.61
CA ARG A 29 32.57 3.79 -9.19
C ARG A 29 31.68 2.87 -10.01
N LEU A 30 30.51 2.52 -9.52
CA LEU A 30 29.54 1.69 -10.23
C LEU A 30 29.12 2.32 -11.57
N SER A 31 28.83 3.62 -11.59
CA SER A 31 28.46 4.35 -12.80
C SER A 31 29.56 4.29 -13.86
N ARG A 32 30.83 4.46 -13.44
CA ARG A 32 31.99 4.33 -14.35
C ARG A 32 32.16 2.90 -14.87
N LEU A 33 31.99 1.91 -14.01
CA LEU A 33 32.12 0.49 -14.36
C LEU A 33 31.06 0.04 -15.37
N ILE A 34 29.83 0.48 -15.19
CA ILE A 34 28.72 0.13 -16.10
C ILE A 34 28.74 0.96 -17.38
N GLY A 35 29.20 2.22 -17.33
CA GLY A 35 29.24 3.14 -18.48
C GLY A 35 27.83 3.30 -19.07
N ALA A 36 27.72 3.13 -20.39
CA ALA A 36 26.43 3.18 -21.10
C ALA A 36 25.54 1.97 -20.80
N GLY A 37 26.07 0.96 -20.11
CA GLY A 37 25.35 -0.28 -19.82
C GLY A 37 25.24 -1.21 -21.02
N SER A 38 24.29 -2.12 -20.95
CA SER A 38 23.96 -3.06 -22.02
C SER A 38 22.45 -3.27 -22.11
N GLU A 39 22.02 -4.09 -23.06
CA GLU A 39 20.61 -4.51 -23.15
C GLU A 39 20.10 -5.17 -21.85
N PHE A 40 21.00 -5.82 -21.09
CA PHE A 40 20.66 -6.62 -19.92
C PHE A 40 21.08 -6.01 -18.57
N ILE A 41 22.01 -5.03 -18.59
CA ILE A 41 22.54 -4.42 -17.36
C ILE A 41 22.45 -2.90 -17.48
N ARG A 42 21.80 -2.26 -16.49
CA ARG A 42 21.65 -0.80 -16.43
C ARG A 42 22.05 -0.28 -15.06
N TYR A 43 22.72 0.85 -15.05
CA TYR A 43 22.92 1.61 -13.83
C TYR A 43 21.57 2.16 -13.34
N SER A 44 21.27 1.94 -12.07
CA SER A 44 20.12 2.56 -11.44
C SER A 44 20.50 3.96 -10.97
N ASP A 45 20.11 4.95 -11.72
CA ASP A 45 20.36 6.36 -11.40
C ASP A 45 19.65 6.79 -10.11
N HIS A 46 19.92 8.00 -9.64
CA HIS A 46 19.38 8.52 -8.38
C HIS A 46 19.22 10.04 -8.47
N ILE A 47 18.31 10.54 -7.67
CA ILE A 47 18.06 11.97 -7.50
C ILE A 47 18.63 12.37 -6.15
N ILE A 48 19.46 13.43 -6.15
CA ILE A 48 19.97 14.06 -4.93
C ILE A 48 19.06 15.26 -4.62
N GLY A 49 18.51 15.33 -3.41
CA GLY A 49 17.66 16.44 -3.02
C GLY A 49 16.68 16.09 -1.91
N ASP A 50 15.60 16.85 -1.85
CA ASP A 50 14.53 16.66 -0.90
C ASP A 50 13.77 15.35 -1.16
N GLY A 51 13.94 14.39 -0.25
CA GLY A 51 13.32 13.07 -0.35
C GLY A 51 11.79 13.12 -0.32
N ASP A 52 11.18 14.11 0.31
CA ASP A 52 9.74 14.25 0.39
C ASP A 52 9.17 14.70 -0.97
N GLN A 53 9.85 15.63 -1.66
CA GLN A 53 9.46 16.04 -3.02
C GLN A 53 9.62 14.89 -4.04
N VAL A 54 10.73 14.15 -3.96
CA VAL A 54 10.97 12.98 -4.82
C VAL A 54 9.91 11.91 -4.56
N SER A 55 9.54 11.67 -3.30
CA SER A 55 8.50 10.73 -2.92
C SER A 55 7.13 11.15 -3.46
N ALA A 56 6.77 12.42 -3.32
CA ALA A 56 5.52 12.96 -3.85
C ALA A 56 5.45 12.82 -5.38
N SER A 57 6.54 13.14 -6.09
CA SER A 57 6.63 13.00 -7.54
C SER A 57 6.51 11.53 -7.98
N ALA A 58 7.17 10.61 -7.27
CA ALA A 58 7.06 9.18 -7.54
C ALA A 58 5.61 8.68 -7.38
N CYS A 59 4.92 9.16 -6.35
CA CYS A 59 3.52 8.77 -6.10
C CYS A 59 2.57 9.35 -7.16
N SER A 60 2.80 10.58 -7.63
CA SER A 60 2.00 11.18 -8.72
C SER A 60 2.15 10.39 -10.03
N LEU A 61 3.34 9.80 -10.26
CA LEU A 61 3.63 8.92 -11.39
C LEU A 61 3.13 7.47 -11.17
N LYS A 62 2.41 7.20 -10.09
CA LYS A 62 1.89 5.86 -9.73
C LYS A 62 2.98 4.79 -9.56
N LEU A 63 4.18 5.18 -9.13
CA LEU A 63 5.24 4.23 -8.78
C LEU A 63 4.95 3.60 -7.41
N GLU A 64 5.51 2.40 -7.14
CA GLU A 64 5.33 1.72 -5.83
C GLU A 64 5.85 2.55 -4.66
N GLY A 65 6.87 3.37 -4.90
CA GLY A 65 7.52 4.20 -3.91
C GLY A 65 8.98 4.44 -4.20
N VAL A 66 9.69 4.99 -3.24
CA VAL A 66 11.12 5.31 -3.35
C VAL A 66 11.91 4.68 -2.21
N ILE A 67 13.21 4.49 -2.44
CA ILE A 67 14.18 4.13 -1.41
C ILE A 67 15.14 5.30 -1.24
N SER A 68 14.99 6.03 -0.15
CA SER A 68 15.91 7.09 0.23
C SER A 68 17.12 6.48 0.93
N LYS A 69 18.32 6.82 0.46
CA LYS A 69 19.58 6.29 0.98
C LYS A 69 20.47 7.43 1.42
N ARG A 70 21.08 7.30 2.58
CA ARG A 70 22.01 8.31 3.09
C ARG A 70 23.31 8.24 2.30
N ALA A 71 23.68 9.35 1.64
CA ALA A 71 24.80 9.40 0.68
C ALA A 71 26.18 9.12 1.28
N ASP A 72 26.40 9.55 2.54
CA ASP A 72 27.64 9.37 3.29
C ASP A 72 27.71 8.02 4.04
N SER A 73 26.69 7.15 3.90
CA SER A 73 26.63 5.90 4.64
C SER A 73 27.55 4.83 4.09
N LYS A 74 28.21 4.11 4.98
CA LYS A 74 28.87 2.83 4.69
C LYS A 74 27.82 1.76 4.43
N TYR A 75 28.21 0.70 3.74
CA TYR A 75 27.32 -0.45 3.57
C TYR A 75 27.19 -1.23 4.88
N MET A 76 25.98 -1.50 5.27
CA MET A 76 25.66 -2.34 6.44
C MET A 76 24.76 -3.48 5.99
N SER A 77 25.16 -4.70 6.32
CA SER A 77 24.31 -5.87 6.10
C SER A 77 23.07 -5.82 7.01
N GLY A 78 21.93 -6.23 6.48
CA GLY A 78 20.68 -6.28 7.23
C GLY A 78 19.90 -4.95 7.21
N ARG A 79 18.99 -4.79 8.18
CA ARG A 79 18.13 -3.61 8.27
C ARG A 79 18.88 -2.46 8.97
N SER A 80 18.93 -1.30 8.32
CA SER A 80 19.53 -0.10 8.88
C SER A 80 18.64 1.12 8.66
N ALA A 81 18.82 2.15 9.48
CA ALA A 81 18.15 3.44 9.31
C ALA A 81 18.75 4.27 8.16
N MET A 82 19.85 3.80 7.55
CA MET A 82 20.52 4.51 6.44
C MET A 82 19.74 4.38 5.11
N TRP A 83 18.87 3.37 5.01
CA TRP A 83 18.01 3.14 3.88
C TRP A 83 16.55 3.14 4.32
N ILE A 84 15.77 4.08 3.82
CA ILE A 84 14.36 4.26 4.19
C ILE A 84 13.50 3.95 2.96
N LYS A 85 12.63 2.96 3.08
CA LYS A 85 11.61 2.67 2.07
C LYS A 85 10.37 3.49 2.34
N SER A 86 10.02 4.40 1.44
CA SER A 86 8.78 5.17 1.43
C SER A 86 7.88 4.62 0.33
N LYS A 87 6.72 4.09 0.70
CA LYS A 87 5.75 3.53 -0.24
C LYS A 87 4.68 4.56 -0.59
N CYS A 88 4.27 4.59 -1.84
CA CYS A 88 3.08 5.31 -2.26
C CYS A 88 1.85 4.52 -1.82
N ILE A 89 1.05 5.12 -0.97
CA ILE A 89 -0.17 4.54 -0.43
C ILE A 89 -1.33 5.33 -1.02
N SER A 90 -2.23 4.64 -1.72
CA SER A 90 -3.50 5.19 -2.15
C SER A 90 -4.56 4.95 -1.07
N GLU A 91 -5.47 5.89 -0.91
CA GLU A 91 -6.59 5.80 0.02
C GLU A 91 -7.87 6.10 -0.74
N ASP A 92 -8.83 5.19 -0.64
CA ASP A 92 -10.14 5.33 -1.24
C ASP A 92 -11.24 4.84 -0.31
N GLU A 93 -12.47 5.15 -0.67
CA GLU A 93 -13.66 4.82 0.08
C GLU A 93 -14.38 3.63 -0.55
N PHE A 94 -14.82 2.70 0.28
CA PHE A 94 -15.49 1.50 -0.17
C PHE A 94 -16.67 1.16 0.72
N VAL A 95 -17.70 0.59 0.10
CA VAL A 95 -18.89 0.10 0.79
C VAL A 95 -18.64 -1.31 1.33
N ILE A 96 -18.96 -1.54 2.59
CA ILE A 96 -18.89 -2.85 3.21
C ILE A 96 -20.12 -3.64 2.81
N GLY A 97 -19.94 -4.80 2.16
CA GLY A 97 -21.01 -5.72 1.75
C GLY A 97 -20.99 -7.05 2.51
N GLY A 98 -19.99 -7.26 3.36
CA GLY A 98 -19.88 -8.45 4.20
C GLY A 98 -18.63 -8.47 5.06
N TYR A 99 -18.58 -9.41 5.99
CA TYR A 99 -17.38 -9.68 6.77
C TYR A 99 -17.17 -11.19 6.95
N ARG A 100 -15.93 -11.59 7.01
CA ARG A 100 -15.56 -12.98 7.19
C ARG A 100 -15.29 -13.25 8.66
N LEU A 101 -15.94 -14.26 9.22
CA LEU A 101 -15.72 -14.68 10.59
C LEU A 101 -14.25 -15.07 10.84
N SER A 102 -13.79 -14.85 12.06
CA SER A 102 -12.43 -15.22 12.48
C SER A 102 -12.45 -16.56 13.19
N ASP A 103 -11.46 -17.38 12.89
CA ASP A 103 -11.21 -18.63 13.61
C ASP A 103 -10.35 -18.40 14.88
N LYS A 104 -9.87 -17.14 15.09
CA LYS A 104 -9.03 -16.79 16.24
C LYS A 104 -9.85 -16.26 17.39
N LYS A 105 -9.61 -16.81 18.60
CA LYS A 105 -10.19 -16.33 19.85
C LYS A 105 -9.89 -14.84 20.06
N GLY A 106 -10.88 -14.06 20.47
CA GLY A 106 -10.75 -12.61 20.73
C GLY A 106 -10.76 -11.72 19.47
N ARG A 107 -10.87 -12.28 18.28
CA ARG A 107 -11.00 -11.51 17.05
C ARG A 107 -12.38 -11.72 16.41
N ALA A 108 -13.20 -10.70 16.40
CA ALA A 108 -14.60 -10.78 15.96
C ALA A 108 -14.75 -11.19 14.49
N PHE A 109 -13.94 -10.62 13.61
CA PHE A 109 -13.91 -10.99 12.18
C PHE A 109 -12.48 -10.97 11.64
N ARG A 110 -12.26 -11.73 10.57
CA ARG A 110 -10.95 -11.85 9.90
C ARG A 110 -10.72 -10.75 8.87
N SER A 111 -11.76 -10.41 8.11
CA SER A 111 -11.66 -9.40 7.02
C SER A 111 -13.04 -8.85 6.69
N LEU A 112 -13.06 -7.65 6.12
CA LEU A 112 -14.22 -7.06 5.47
C LEU A 112 -14.18 -7.38 3.98
N LEU A 113 -15.36 -7.58 3.38
CA LEU A 113 -15.56 -7.63 1.93
C LEU A 113 -16.13 -6.29 1.50
N VAL A 114 -15.45 -5.64 0.57
CA VAL A 114 -15.76 -4.27 0.20
C VAL A 114 -15.88 -4.08 -1.30
N GLY A 115 -16.61 -3.05 -1.69
CA GLY A 115 -16.84 -2.72 -3.10
C GLY A 115 -17.30 -1.31 -3.33
N GLU A 116 -17.62 -1.01 -4.57
CA GLU A 116 -18.09 0.28 -5.06
C GLU A 116 -19.33 0.10 -5.91
N PHE A 117 -20.20 1.10 -5.96
CA PHE A 117 -21.36 1.06 -6.86
C PHE A 117 -20.95 1.38 -8.30
N ASN A 118 -21.47 0.60 -9.22
CA ASN A 118 -21.42 0.85 -10.65
C ASN A 118 -22.84 0.67 -11.23
N LYS A 119 -23.43 1.74 -11.76
CA LYS A 119 -24.78 1.74 -12.31
C LYS A 119 -25.80 1.09 -11.36
N GLY A 120 -25.76 1.45 -10.08
CA GLY A 120 -26.67 0.94 -9.04
C GLY A 120 -26.37 -0.48 -8.54
N ARG A 121 -25.36 -1.16 -9.05
CA ARG A 121 -24.95 -2.50 -8.63
C ARG A 121 -23.66 -2.41 -7.81
N LEU A 122 -23.62 -3.07 -6.64
CA LEU A 122 -22.40 -3.15 -5.84
C LEU A 122 -21.41 -4.14 -6.47
N ILE A 123 -20.25 -3.66 -6.89
CA ILE A 123 -19.19 -4.44 -7.50
C ILE A 123 -18.15 -4.79 -6.43
N TYR A 124 -17.85 -6.07 -6.28
CA TYR A 124 -16.83 -6.54 -5.37
C TYR A 124 -15.44 -6.06 -5.80
N ARG A 125 -14.68 -5.46 -4.87
CA ARG A 125 -13.30 -4.98 -5.13
C ARG A 125 -12.24 -5.78 -4.38
N GLY A 126 -12.59 -6.36 -3.24
CA GLY A 126 -11.60 -7.15 -2.52
C GLY A 126 -11.93 -7.36 -1.05
N ARG A 127 -10.92 -7.87 -0.33
CA ARG A 127 -10.98 -8.11 1.11
C ARG A 127 -9.95 -7.28 1.84
N VAL A 128 -10.37 -6.63 2.92
CA VAL A 128 -9.50 -5.88 3.82
C VAL A 128 -9.30 -6.71 5.08
N GLY A 129 -8.06 -7.15 5.34
CA GLY A 129 -7.74 -8.08 6.45
C GLY A 129 -6.85 -7.49 7.52
N THR A 130 -6.43 -6.22 7.39
CA THR A 130 -5.54 -5.53 8.32
C THR A 130 -6.05 -4.13 8.65
N GLY A 131 -5.43 -3.46 9.62
CA GLY A 131 -5.82 -2.12 10.06
C GLY A 131 -6.83 -2.09 11.19
N PHE A 132 -7.25 -3.26 11.70
CA PHE A 132 -8.19 -3.36 12.81
C PHE A 132 -7.46 -3.39 14.14
N ASN A 133 -8.06 -2.75 15.14
CA ASN A 133 -7.70 -2.81 16.54
C ASN A 133 -8.93 -3.20 17.38
N ASP A 134 -8.78 -3.34 18.68
CA ASP A 134 -9.86 -3.76 19.57
C ASP A 134 -11.03 -2.78 19.59
N GLU A 135 -10.75 -1.50 19.44
CA GLU A 135 -11.78 -0.46 19.34
C GLU A 135 -12.57 -0.63 18.04
N THR A 136 -11.90 -0.92 16.93
CA THR A 136 -12.57 -1.21 15.65
C THR A 136 -13.53 -2.39 15.80
N PHE A 137 -13.12 -3.46 16.47
CA PHE A 137 -14.01 -4.62 16.68
C PHE A 137 -15.21 -4.27 17.55
N ARG A 138 -15.01 -3.49 18.64
CA ARG A 138 -16.11 -3.07 19.54
C ARG A 138 -17.12 -2.17 18.84
N THR A 139 -16.68 -1.27 18.00
CA THR A 139 -17.55 -0.25 17.37
C THR A 139 -18.19 -0.75 16.08
N LEU A 140 -17.43 -1.46 15.24
CA LEU A 140 -17.88 -1.86 13.92
C LEU A 140 -18.74 -3.12 13.94
N LEU A 141 -18.40 -4.13 14.76
CA LEU A 141 -19.12 -5.41 14.77
C LEU A 141 -20.62 -5.24 15.06
N PRO A 142 -21.06 -4.53 16.12
CA PRO A 142 -22.50 -4.35 16.39
C PRO A 142 -23.23 -3.67 15.23
N ARG A 143 -22.58 -2.70 14.57
CA ARG A 143 -23.16 -2.01 13.39
C ARG A 143 -23.36 -2.97 12.23
N LEU A 144 -22.38 -3.86 11.96
CA LEU A 144 -22.47 -4.86 10.91
C LEU A 144 -23.54 -5.92 11.23
N GLU A 145 -23.67 -6.32 12.49
CA GLU A 145 -24.67 -7.29 12.92
C GLU A 145 -26.10 -6.78 12.78
N ASN A 146 -26.35 -5.50 13.06
CA ASN A 146 -27.66 -4.86 12.91
C ASN A 146 -28.15 -4.79 11.46
N ILE A 147 -27.25 -4.90 10.48
CA ILE A 147 -27.58 -4.82 9.05
C ILE A 147 -27.30 -6.13 8.32
N ARG A 148 -27.32 -7.28 9.02
CA ARG A 148 -27.12 -8.60 8.41
C ARG A 148 -28.20 -8.92 7.38
N ARG A 149 -27.80 -9.63 6.35
CA ARG A 149 -28.72 -10.13 5.32
C ARG A 149 -28.39 -11.57 4.92
N LYS A 150 -29.38 -12.25 4.36
CA LYS A 150 -29.24 -13.67 3.96
C LYS A 150 -28.36 -13.88 2.73
N ALA A 151 -28.39 -12.96 1.78
CA ALA A 151 -27.68 -13.08 0.50
C ALA A 151 -26.70 -11.93 0.30
N SER A 152 -25.70 -12.12 -0.59
CA SER A 152 -24.75 -11.10 -0.98
C SER A 152 -25.42 -9.88 -1.59
N ALA A 153 -24.96 -8.68 -1.25
CA ALA A 153 -25.33 -7.44 -1.94
C ALA A 153 -24.50 -7.22 -3.22
N PHE A 154 -23.35 -7.87 -3.33
CA PHE A 154 -22.50 -7.75 -4.51
C PHE A 154 -23.11 -8.45 -5.72
N ALA A 155 -22.97 -7.84 -6.89
CA ALA A 155 -23.42 -8.41 -8.16
C ALA A 155 -22.76 -9.76 -8.46
N THR A 156 -21.45 -9.85 -8.16
CA THR A 156 -20.67 -11.08 -8.31
C THR A 156 -19.58 -11.09 -7.25
N VAL A 157 -19.30 -12.27 -6.68
CA VAL A 157 -18.22 -12.48 -5.71
C VAL A 157 -17.50 -13.77 -6.11
N PRO A 158 -16.16 -13.79 -6.16
CA PRO A 158 -15.38 -14.99 -6.40
C PRO A 158 -15.71 -16.10 -5.37
N ALA A 159 -15.69 -17.35 -5.79
CA ALA A 159 -16.07 -18.50 -4.94
C ALA A 159 -15.23 -18.57 -3.65
N GLU A 160 -13.92 -18.33 -3.77
CA GLU A 160 -12.96 -18.30 -2.65
C GLU A 160 -13.25 -17.20 -1.63
N ALA A 161 -13.92 -16.13 -2.05
CA ALA A 161 -14.29 -15.01 -1.19
C ALA A 161 -15.60 -15.26 -0.40
N LYS A 162 -16.43 -16.23 -0.80
CA LYS A 162 -17.72 -16.54 -0.17
C LYS A 162 -17.64 -17.38 1.11
N ARG A 163 -16.49 -17.99 1.37
CA ARG A 163 -16.36 -18.93 2.49
C ARG A 163 -16.40 -18.22 3.85
N ASN A 164 -17.28 -18.68 4.77
CA ASN A 164 -17.44 -18.16 6.13
C ASN A 164 -17.74 -16.65 6.17
N VAL A 165 -18.60 -16.18 5.27
CA VAL A 165 -18.98 -14.76 5.17
C VAL A 165 -20.36 -14.55 5.75
N VAL A 166 -20.49 -13.50 6.55
CA VAL A 166 -21.75 -12.90 6.94
C VAL A 166 -21.98 -11.68 6.04
N TRP A 167 -23.07 -11.72 5.27
CA TRP A 167 -23.44 -10.64 4.37
C TRP A 167 -24.16 -9.53 5.11
N VAL A 168 -23.96 -8.29 4.68
CA VAL A 168 -24.60 -7.11 5.29
C VAL A 168 -25.20 -6.20 4.22
N GLU A 169 -26.19 -5.39 4.61
CA GLU A 169 -26.71 -4.33 3.77
C GLU A 169 -25.59 -3.33 3.44
N PRO A 170 -25.47 -2.90 2.17
CA PRO A 170 -24.38 -2.01 1.73
C PRO A 170 -24.66 -0.56 2.15
N LYS A 171 -24.58 -0.29 3.45
CA LYS A 171 -24.89 1.01 4.06
C LYS A 171 -23.70 1.69 4.72
N ILE A 172 -22.65 0.93 5.05
CA ILE A 172 -21.48 1.43 5.78
C ILE A 172 -20.33 1.64 4.81
N VAL A 173 -19.70 2.82 4.89
CA VAL A 173 -18.53 3.21 4.10
C VAL A 173 -17.29 3.14 4.97
N ALA A 174 -16.25 2.49 4.45
CA ALA A 174 -14.93 2.38 5.06
C ALA A 174 -13.89 3.09 4.20
N GLN A 175 -12.97 3.80 4.83
CA GLN A 175 -11.75 4.27 4.20
C GLN A 175 -10.70 3.16 4.27
N VAL A 176 -10.09 2.87 3.12
CA VAL A 176 -9.12 1.80 2.96
C VAL A 176 -7.89 2.32 2.26
N ALA A 177 -6.72 2.08 2.88
CA ALA A 177 -5.43 2.31 2.25
C ALA A 177 -4.98 1.05 1.49
N TYR A 178 -4.34 1.23 0.33
CA TYR A 178 -3.75 0.13 -0.44
C TYR A 178 -2.54 0.63 -1.24
N LEU A 179 -1.64 -0.28 -1.64
CA LEU A 179 -0.44 0.10 -2.37
C LEU A 179 -0.70 0.25 -3.87
N GLU A 180 -1.49 -0.65 -4.43
CA GLU A 180 -1.70 -0.76 -5.87
C GLU A 180 -3.00 -1.49 -6.14
N ALA A 181 -3.73 -1.06 -7.16
CA ALA A 181 -4.82 -1.82 -7.75
C ALA A 181 -4.27 -2.62 -8.94
N THR A 182 -4.38 -3.95 -8.90
CA THR A 182 -3.99 -4.78 -10.04
C THR A 182 -4.95 -4.57 -11.22
N PRO A 183 -4.55 -4.89 -12.48
CA PRO A 183 -5.44 -4.80 -13.64
C PRO A 183 -6.75 -5.59 -13.48
N HIS A 184 -6.76 -6.64 -12.66
CA HIS A 184 -7.94 -7.43 -12.33
C HIS A 184 -8.75 -6.86 -11.16
N GLY A 185 -8.45 -5.63 -10.68
CA GLY A 185 -9.20 -4.95 -9.63
C GLY A 185 -8.94 -5.45 -8.20
N HIS A 186 -7.90 -6.26 -7.99
CA HIS A 186 -7.47 -6.66 -6.65
C HIS A 186 -6.45 -5.67 -6.09
N TRP A 187 -6.50 -5.44 -4.77
CA TRP A 187 -5.56 -4.55 -4.10
C TRP A 187 -4.41 -5.31 -3.44
N ARG A 188 -3.24 -4.71 -3.51
CA ARG A 188 -2.08 -5.16 -2.73
C ARG A 188 -2.09 -4.49 -1.36
N HIS A 189 -2.01 -5.29 -0.30
CA HIS A 189 -1.91 -4.87 1.10
C HIS A 189 -3.00 -3.90 1.56
N PRO A 190 -4.30 -4.16 1.30
CA PRO A 190 -5.36 -3.28 1.75
C PRO A 190 -5.43 -3.25 3.28
N SER A 191 -5.59 -2.05 3.84
CA SER A 191 -5.65 -1.79 5.28
C SER A 191 -6.82 -0.86 5.61
N TYR A 192 -7.63 -1.24 6.57
CA TYR A 192 -8.71 -0.42 7.08
C TYR A 192 -8.14 0.79 7.83
N LEU A 193 -8.65 1.99 7.55
CA LEU A 193 -8.27 3.23 8.22
C LEU A 193 -9.35 3.74 9.17
N GLY A 194 -10.63 3.57 8.82
CA GLY A 194 -11.75 4.06 9.62
C GLY A 194 -13.08 3.97 8.88
N LEU A 195 -14.15 4.38 9.56
CA LEU A 195 -15.45 4.58 8.94
C LEU A 195 -15.55 6.01 8.38
N ARG A 196 -16.33 6.16 7.31
CA ARG A 196 -16.72 7.45 6.74
C ARG A 196 -18.20 7.68 7.04
N GLU A 197 -18.46 8.29 8.20
CA GLU A 197 -19.83 8.58 8.65
C GLU A 197 -20.46 9.77 7.90
N ASP A 198 -19.62 10.59 7.30
CA ASP A 198 -19.96 11.76 6.47
C ASP A 198 -20.41 11.39 5.04
N LYS A 199 -20.28 10.10 4.65
CA LYS A 199 -20.59 9.62 3.29
C LYS A 199 -21.71 8.60 3.26
N GLN A 200 -22.59 8.75 2.27
CA GLN A 200 -23.60 7.73 1.99
C GLN A 200 -23.04 6.66 1.05
N ALA A 201 -23.39 5.41 1.30
CA ALA A 201 -22.87 4.28 0.50
C ALA A 201 -23.17 4.41 -1.01
N LYS A 202 -24.32 5.01 -1.39
CA LYS A 202 -24.69 5.24 -2.77
C LYS A 202 -23.75 6.21 -3.53
N ASP A 203 -23.04 7.08 -2.78
CA ASP A 203 -22.13 8.08 -3.36
C ASP A 203 -20.73 7.49 -3.65
N VAL A 204 -20.46 6.28 -3.16
CA VAL A 204 -19.22 5.55 -3.41
C VAL A 204 -19.36 4.78 -4.73
N ALA A 205 -19.04 5.46 -5.83
CA ALA A 205 -19.16 4.92 -7.18
C ALA A 205 -17.80 4.75 -7.86
N VAL A 206 -17.74 3.80 -8.79
CA VAL A 206 -16.54 3.57 -9.62
C VAL A 206 -16.14 4.85 -10.34
N GLY A 207 -14.91 5.31 -10.12
CA GLY A 207 -14.37 6.53 -10.72
C GLY A 207 -14.65 7.81 -9.93
N SER A 208 -15.32 7.76 -8.78
CA SER A 208 -15.51 8.94 -7.91
C SER A 208 -14.24 9.32 -7.13
N SER A 209 -13.28 8.41 -7.02
CA SER A 209 -12.05 8.57 -6.22
C SER A 209 -10.96 9.45 -6.85
N SER A 210 -11.15 10.00 -8.06
CA SER A 210 -10.08 10.69 -8.79
C SER A 210 -10.32 12.17 -9.05
N VAL A 211 -11.40 12.80 -8.54
CA VAL A 211 -11.67 14.20 -8.80
C VAL A 211 -12.02 14.97 -7.53
N SER A 212 -11.08 15.00 -6.59
CA SER A 212 -10.97 16.09 -5.63
C SER A 212 -9.52 16.54 -5.48
N ALA A 213 -8.90 16.87 -6.60
CA ALA A 213 -7.65 17.62 -6.61
C ALA A 213 -7.94 18.97 -7.24
N ALA A 214 -7.65 20.02 -6.50
CA ALA A 214 -7.62 21.41 -6.90
C ALA A 214 -8.84 22.26 -6.50
N SER A 215 -9.04 22.40 -5.20
CA SER A 215 -9.28 23.72 -4.60
C SER A 215 -8.62 23.76 -3.23
N GLY A 216 -7.43 24.32 -3.19
CA GLY A 216 -6.76 24.97 -2.08
C GLY A 216 -6.91 24.35 -0.68
N SER A 217 -6.24 23.25 -0.43
CA SER A 217 -5.68 22.96 0.90
C SER A 217 -4.60 21.89 0.71
N MET A 218 -3.38 22.22 1.08
CA MET A 218 -2.28 21.26 1.16
C MET A 218 -2.68 20.12 2.10
N GLY A 219 -3.24 19.05 1.54
CA GLY A 219 -3.48 17.80 2.25
C GLY A 219 -2.14 17.22 2.63
N LYS A 220 -1.86 17.13 3.93
CA LYS A 220 -0.67 16.48 4.48
C LYS A 220 -0.61 15.04 4.00
N THR A 221 0.21 14.76 2.98
CA THR A 221 0.59 13.40 2.63
C THR A 221 1.37 12.82 3.81
N THR A 222 0.71 12.01 4.60
CA THR A 222 1.31 11.44 5.80
C THR A 222 2.32 10.36 5.38
N VAL A 223 3.58 10.72 5.29
CA VAL A 223 4.68 9.75 5.17
C VAL A 223 4.75 8.97 6.47
N ARG A 224 4.16 7.80 6.49
CA ARG A 224 4.21 6.91 7.65
C ARG A 224 5.61 6.29 7.75
N LYS A 225 6.50 6.91 8.54
CA LYS A 225 7.76 6.31 8.94
C LYS A 225 7.44 5.04 9.74
N SER A 226 7.77 3.87 9.21
CA SER A 226 7.63 2.62 9.96
C SER A 226 8.63 2.64 11.13
N ARG A 227 8.11 2.84 12.32
CA ARG A 227 8.88 2.78 13.57
C ARG A 227 9.38 1.34 13.77
N THR A 228 10.68 1.14 13.70
CA THR A 228 11.34 -0.12 14.03
C THR A 228 11.02 -0.48 15.50
N LYS A 229 10.21 -1.52 15.72
CA LYS A 229 10.13 -2.13 17.04
C LYS A 229 11.48 -2.73 17.38
N ARG A 230 12.13 -2.22 18.43
CA ARG A 230 13.27 -2.87 19.06
C ARG A 230 12.76 -4.18 19.66
N PHE A 231 13.37 -5.29 19.29
CA PHE A 231 13.26 -6.53 20.05
C PHE A 231 14.36 -6.53 21.11
N PRO A 232 14.08 -6.96 22.35
CA PRO A 232 15.11 -7.17 23.36
C PRO A 232 16.03 -8.32 22.96
N LYS A 233 17.25 -8.28 23.50
CA LYS A 233 18.30 -9.29 23.32
C LYS A 233 17.86 -10.66 23.83
#